data_7c53c8b04fc332c7f40cfbf7bfe04e5f
#
_entry.id   7c53c8b04fc332c7f40cfbf7bfe04e5f
#
_cell.length_a   1.000
_cell.length_b   1.000
_cell.length_c   1.000
_cell.angle_alpha   90.00
_cell.angle_beta   90.00
_cell.angle_gamma   90.00
#
_symmetry.space_group_name_H-M   'P 1'
#
loop_
_entity.id
_entity.type
_entity.pdbx_description
1 polymer ?
#
loop_
_entity_poly.entity_id
_entity_poly.type
_entity_poly.pdbx_seq_one_letter_code
_entity_poly.pdbx_strand_id
1 'polypeptide(L)'
;MTGAGAVAACVFLLVFPPGASAYGPVCGFYRLTGLYCPGCGSSRALYQLLHVNVAAAFRCNPFFVLIAPWLVWQYVNWGLRLVGMESLPALRPRSAWALYALAAALTVFAVLRNLPWWPFNLLAPGGP
;
A
#
# COMPACT_ATOMS: atom_id res chain seq x y z
N MET A 1 -15.88 9.78 10.71
CA MET A 1 -14.57 10.16 11.31
C MET A 1 -13.35 9.61 10.55
N THR A 2 -13.48 8.57 9.73
CA THR A 2 -12.34 7.92 9.04
C THR A 2 -11.79 8.68 7.81
N GLY A 3 -12.60 9.52 7.13
CA GLY A 3 -12.15 10.25 5.94
C GLY A 3 -11.15 11.37 6.24
N ALA A 4 -11.38 12.12 7.30
CA ALA A 4 -10.46 13.19 7.71
C ALA A 4 -9.07 12.65 8.07
N GLY A 5 -9.02 11.46 8.70
CA GLY A 5 -7.75 10.80 9.04
C GLY A 5 -6.95 10.38 7.81
N ALA A 6 -7.60 9.87 6.76
CA ALA A 6 -6.91 9.48 5.52
C ALA A 6 -6.37 10.71 4.77
N VAL A 7 -7.16 11.80 4.71
CA VAL A 7 -6.70 13.07 4.12
C VAL A 7 -5.52 13.63 4.92
N ALA A 8 -5.62 13.67 6.25
CA ALA A 8 -4.53 14.13 7.11
C ALA A 8 -3.25 13.29 6.93
N ALA A 9 -3.37 11.96 6.81
CA ALA A 9 -2.25 11.08 6.54
C ALA A 9 -1.62 11.35 5.16
N CYS A 10 -2.42 11.58 4.12
CA CYS A 10 -1.91 11.95 2.80
C CYS A 10 -1.19 13.31 2.83
N VAL A 11 -1.77 14.32 3.49
CA VAL A 11 -1.15 15.64 3.64
C VAL A 11 0.15 15.54 4.44
N PHE A 12 0.16 14.75 5.53
CA PHE A 12 1.38 14.50 6.30
C PHE A 12 2.48 13.87 5.44
N LEU A 13 2.13 12.85 4.64
CA LEU A 13 3.08 12.18 3.75
C LEU A 13 3.54 13.05 2.58
N LEU A 14 2.77 14.05 2.16
CA LEU A 14 3.23 15.02 1.16
C LEU A 14 4.40 15.89 1.68
N VAL A 15 4.40 16.18 2.96
CA VAL A 15 5.39 17.08 3.59
C VAL A 15 6.56 16.30 4.19
N PHE A 16 6.28 15.14 4.78
CA PHE A 16 7.27 14.34 5.52
C PHE A 16 7.58 13.04 4.79
N PRO A 17 8.76 12.92 4.15
CA PRO A 17 9.14 11.68 3.47
C PRO A 17 9.30 10.52 4.48
N PRO A 18 8.57 9.42 4.31
CA PRO A 18 8.71 8.27 5.20
C PRO A 18 10.07 7.60 5.01
N GLY A 19 10.84 7.52 6.07
CA GLY A 19 12.18 6.89 6.07
C GLY A 19 13.36 7.86 6.02
N ALA A 20 13.13 9.17 5.85
CA ALA A 20 14.19 10.18 5.94
C ALA A 20 14.49 10.63 7.39
N SER A 21 13.66 10.27 8.33
CA SER A 21 13.81 10.61 9.76
C SER A 21 13.77 9.36 10.63
N ALA A 22 14.39 9.42 11.80
CA ALA A 22 14.35 8.39 12.84
C ALA A 22 12.91 8.03 13.30
N TYR A 23 11.93 8.81 12.88
CA TYR A 23 10.50 8.65 13.16
C TYR A 23 9.70 7.97 12.04
N GLY A 24 10.37 7.48 10.98
CA GLY A 24 9.68 6.67 9.95
C GLY A 24 9.03 5.44 10.59
N PRO A 25 7.77 5.09 10.25
CA PRO A 25 7.10 3.95 10.85
C PRO A 25 7.89 2.67 10.53
N VAL A 26 8.68 2.23 11.49
CA VAL A 26 9.38 0.95 11.40
C VAL A 26 8.32 -0.12 11.59
N CYS A 27 8.18 -1.02 10.62
CA CYS A 27 7.22 -2.10 10.70
C CYS A 27 7.50 -2.95 11.95
N GLY A 28 6.54 -3.00 12.88
CA GLY A 28 6.67 -3.78 14.10
C GLY A 28 6.89 -5.27 13.81
N PHE A 29 6.29 -5.77 12.75
CA PHE A 29 6.51 -7.16 12.31
C PHE A 29 7.96 -7.41 11.90
N TYR A 30 8.58 -6.49 11.14
CA TYR A 30 10.00 -6.58 10.77
C TYR A 30 10.92 -6.53 12.00
N ARG A 31 10.59 -5.68 12.97
CA ARG A 31 11.38 -5.58 14.22
C ARG A 31 11.34 -6.86 15.05
N LEU A 32 10.22 -7.58 15.04
CA LEU A 32 10.02 -8.79 15.83
C LEU A 32 10.53 -10.05 15.13
N THR A 33 10.39 -10.13 13.81
CA THR A 33 10.64 -11.37 13.04
C THR A 33 11.82 -11.28 12.09
N GLY A 34 12.31 -10.06 11.77
CA GLY A 34 13.30 -9.84 10.72
C GLY A 34 12.74 -10.01 9.29
N LEU A 35 11.44 -10.29 9.14
CA LEU A 35 10.78 -10.54 7.86
C LEU A 35 9.98 -9.32 7.40
N TYR A 36 10.00 -9.05 6.11
CA TYR A 36 9.18 -8.00 5.51
C TYR A 36 7.73 -8.44 5.38
N CYS A 37 6.80 -7.72 6.04
CA CYS A 37 5.38 -7.93 5.84
C CYS A 37 4.95 -7.42 4.45
N PRO A 38 3.81 -7.87 3.88
CA PRO A 38 3.34 -7.42 2.57
C PRO A 38 3.04 -5.91 2.52
N GLY A 39 2.78 -5.28 3.66
CA GLY A 39 2.57 -3.83 3.79
C GLY A 39 3.85 -2.99 3.94
N CYS A 40 5.01 -3.62 4.17
CA CYS A 40 6.27 -2.87 4.29
C CYS A 40 6.57 -2.09 3.01
N GLY A 41 6.90 -0.81 3.16
CA GLY A 41 7.14 0.09 2.04
C GLY A 41 5.89 0.74 1.43
N SER A 42 4.67 0.42 1.87
CA SER A 42 3.44 1.05 1.37
C SER A 42 3.41 2.56 1.60
N SER A 43 3.87 3.04 2.75
CA SER A 43 3.95 4.49 3.04
C SER A 43 4.92 5.20 2.10
N ARG A 44 6.08 4.57 1.81
CA ARG A 44 7.04 5.09 0.83
C ARG A 44 6.48 5.03 -0.59
N ALA A 45 5.80 3.95 -0.95
CA ALA A 45 5.14 3.84 -2.25
C ALA A 45 4.04 4.90 -2.40
N LEU A 46 3.21 5.13 -1.38
CA LEU A 46 2.21 6.19 -1.39
C LEU A 46 2.85 7.57 -1.52
N TYR A 47 3.91 7.86 -0.77
CA TYR A 47 4.67 9.11 -0.91
C TYR A 47 5.14 9.33 -2.35
N GLN A 48 5.74 8.31 -2.98
CA GLN A 48 6.20 8.38 -4.37
C GLN A 48 5.04 8.55 -5.35
N LEU A 49 3.90 7.90 -5.13
CA LEU A 49 2.70 8.08 -5.95
C LEU A 49 2.14 9.51 -5.85
N LEU A 50 2.12 10.09 -4.65
CA LEU A 50 1.71 11.47 -4.45
C LEU A 50 2.63 12.49 -5.17
N HIS A 51 3.90 12.12 -5.37
CA HIS A 51 4.87 12.90 -6.14
C HIS A 51 4.97 12.45 -7.61
N VAL A 52 3.98 11.67 -8.10
CA VAL A 52 3.88 11.21 -9.49
C VAL A 52 5.09 10.36 -9.94
N ASN A 53 5.84 9.81 -9.00
CA ASN A 53 6.98 8.95 -9.28
C ASN A 53 6.60 7.46 -9.18
N VAL A 54 5.88 6.99 -10.20
CA VAL A 54 5.35 5.61 -10.24
C VAL A 54 6.47 4.56 -10.23
N ALA A 55 7.57 4.82 -10.94
CA ALA A 55 8.69 3.87 -10.98
C ALA A 55 9.33 3.66 -9.61
N ALA A 56 9.54 4.73 -8.85
CA ALA A 56 10.05 4.62 -7.49
C ALA A 56 9.02 3.99 -6.53
N ALA A 57 7.73 4.25 -6.73
CA ALA A 57 6.67 3.61 -5.96
C ALA A 57 6.67 2.08 -6.15
N PHE A 58 6.84 1.59 -7.38
CA PHE A 58 6.97 0.16 -7.68
C PHE A 58 8.16 -0.49 -6.96
N ARG A 59 9.29 0.20 -6.87
CA ARG A 59 10.47 -0.29 -6.13
C ARG A 59 10.23 -0.38 -4.63
N CYS A 60 9.35 0.46 -4.09
CA CYS A 60 9.01 0.43 -2.68
C CYS A 60 8.03 -0.69 -2.34
N ASN A 61 6.95 -0.82 -3.11
CA ASN A 61 5.96 -1.89 -2.93
C ASN A 61 5.10 -2.04 -4.20
N PRO A 62 5.45 -2.97 -5.12
CA PRO A 62 4.71 -3.20 -6.35
C PRO A 62 3.26 -3.64 -6.09
N PHE A 63 3.02 -4.45 -5.08
CA PHE A 63 1.67 -4.91 -4.74
C PHE A 63 0.76 -3.74 -4.34
N PHE A 64 1.27 -2.81 -3.53
CA PHE A 64 0.54 -1.62 -3.14
C PHE A 64 0.19 -0.74 -4.34
N VAL A 65 1.13 -0.55 -5.27
CA VAL A 65 0.90 0.26 -6.49
C VAL A 65 -0.19 -0.34 -7.36
N LEU A 66 -0.21 -1.68 -7.51
CA LEU A 66 -1.25 -2.36 -8.29
C LEU A 66 -2.64 -2.25 -7.67
N ILE A 67 -2.75 -2.28 -6.35
CA ILE A 67 -4.04 -2.19 -5.66
C ILE A 67 -4.48 -0.72 -5.41
N ALA A 68 -3.57 0.25 -5.49
CA ALA A 68 -3.83 1.65 -5.23
C ALA A 68 -4.99 2.25 -6.03
N PRO A 69 -5.14 2.02 -7.35
CA PRO A 69 -6.27 2.53 -8.12
C PRO A 69 -7.62 2.05 -7.58
N TRP A 70 -7.69 0.77 -7.17
CA TRP A 70 -8.90 0.21 -6.58
C TRP A 70 -9.19 0.82 -5.20
N LEU A 71 -8.17 1.05 -4.37
CA LEU A 71 -8.32 1.73 -3.08
C LEU A 71 -8.82 3.17 -3.25
N VAL A 72 -8.26 3.91 -4.21
CA VAL A 72 -8.71 5.27 -4.54
C VAL A 72 -10.17 5.25 -4.99
N TRP A 73 -10.55 4.33 -5.88
CA TRP A 73 -11.93 4.16 -6.30
C TRP A 73 -12.89 3.92 -5.13
N GLN A 74 -12.52 3.03 -4.23
CA GLN A 74 -13.32 2.72 -3.04
C GLN A 74 -13.45 3.93 -2.11
N TYR A 75 -12.35 4.68 -1.94
CA TYR A 75 -12.33 5.87 -1.10
C TYR A 75 -13.21 7.00 -1.68
N VAL A 76 -13.09 7.26 -2.98
CA VAL A 76 -13.94 8.24 -3.68
C VAL A 76 -15.40 7.85 -3.59
N ASN A 77 -15.73 6.58 -3.86
CA ASN A 77 -17.08 6.08 -3.80
C ASN A 77 -17.70 6.19 -2.39
N TRP A 78 -16.87 5.94 -1.36
CA TRP A 78 -17.28 6.14 0.03
C TRP A 78 -17.53 7.62 0.33
N GLY A 79 -16.68 8.53 -0.15
CA GLY A 79 -16.85 9.97 -0.01
C GLY A 79 -18.13 10.51 -0.67
N LEU A 80 -18.42 10.07 -1.91
CA LEU A 80 -19.64 10.44 -2.62
C LEU A 80 -20.91 10.05 -1.84
N ARG A 81 -20.91 8.86 -1.25
CA ARG A 81 -22.03 8.41 -0.40
C ARG A 81 -22.23 9.26 0.84
N LEU A 82 -21.15 9.75 1.45
CA LEU A 82 -21.25 10.63 2.64
C LEU A 82 -21.89 11.98 2.31
N VAL A 83 -21.70 12.48 1.10
CA VAL A 83 -22.26 13.76 0.61
C VAL A 83 -23.67 13.57 0.02
N GLY A 84 -24.18 12.32 -0.01
CA GLY A 84 -25.52 12.03 -0.57
C GLY A 84 -25.55 12.03 -2.11
N MET A 85 -24.39 11.99 -2.78
CA MET A 85 -24.29 11.88 -4.23
C MET A 85 -24.44 10.43 -4.68
N GLU A 86 -24.88 10.22 -5.93
CA GLU A 86 -24.93 8.88 -6.51
C GLU A 86 -23.56 8.22 -6.47
N SER A 87 -23.52 7.01 -5.92
CA SER A 87 -22.28 6.26 -5.83
C SER A 87 -21.92 5.65 -7.17
N LEU A 88 -20.63 5.68 -7.50
CA LEU A 88 -20.08 4.97 -8.66
C LEU A 88 -20.33 3.45 -8.54
N PRO A 89 -20.32 2.70 -9.65
CA PRO A 89 -20.51 1.25 -9.62
C PRO A 89 -19.58 0.61 -8.59
N ALA A 90 -20.15 -0.22 -7.72
CA ALA A 90 -19.38 -0.84 -6.66
C ALA A 90 -18.46 -1.93 -7.25
N LEU A 91 -17.18 -1.65 -7.35
CA LEU A 91 -16.12 -2.63 -7.67
C LEU A 91 -15.83 -3.49 -6.44
N ARG A 92 -16.87 -4.18 -5.93
CA ARG A 92 -16.71 -5.10 -4.81
C ARG A 92 -16.51 -6.51 -5.33
N PRO A 93 -15.52 -7.24 -4.82
CA PRO A 93 -15.45 -8.67 -5.10
C PRO A 93 -16.73 -9.33 -4.58
N ARG A 94 -17.61 -9.75 -5.49
CA ARG A 94 -18.89 -10.40 -5.17
C ARG A 94 -18.72 -11.87 -4.81
N SER A 95 -17.56 -12.43 -5.08
CA SER A 95 -17.26 -13.83 -4.85
C SER A 95 -16.28 -14.01 -3.71
N ALA A 96 -16.53 -14.98 -2.85
CA ALA A 96 -15.57 -15.40 -1.82
C ALA A 96 -14.22 -15.82 -2.44
N TRP A 97 -14.23 -16.37 -3.64
CA TRP A 97 -13.02 -16.74 -4.40
C TRP A 97 -12.09 -15.55 -4.66
N ALA A 98 -12.63 -14.36 -4.91
CA ALA A 98 -11.83 -13.17 -5.12
C ALA A 98 -11.09 -12.75 -3.83
N LEU A 99 -11.72 -12.96 -2.67
CA LEU A 99 -11.08 -12.71 -1.37
C LEU A 99 -9.97 -13.73 -1.09
N TYR A 100 -10.22 -15.01 -1.38
CA TYR A 100 -9.19 -16.05 -1.26
C TYR A 100 -8.03 -15.82 -2.22
N ALA A 101 -8.30 -15.42 -3.46
CA ALA A 101 -7.27 -15.08 -4.44
C ALA A 101 -6.41 -13.89 -3.98
N LEU A 102 -7.04 -12.86 -3.42
CA LEU A 102 -6.31 -11.72 -2.85
C LEU A 102 -5.45 -12.13 -1.65
N ALA A 103 -6.00 -12.95 -0.75
CA ALA A 103 -5.25 -13.46 0.40
C ALA A 103 -4.07 -14.33 -0.04
N ALA A 104 -4.27 -15.21 -1.02
CA ALA A 104 -3.22 -16.03 -1.62
C ALA A 104 -2.14 -15.16 -2.28
N ALA A 105 -2.52 -14.16 -3.06
CA ALA A 105 -1.59 -13.23 -3.70
C ALA A 105 -0.75 -12.45 -2.67
N LEU A 106 -1.38 -11.97 -1.57
CA LEU A 106 -0.68 -11.33 -0.46
C LEU A 106 0.32 -12.27 0.23
N THR A 107 -0.08 -13.52 0.45
CA THR A 107 0.79 -14.52 1.07
C THR A 107 1.98 -14.86 0.16
N VAL A 108 1.72 -15.11 -1.11
CA VAL A 108 2.78 -15.37 -2.11
C VAL A 108 3.74 -14.18 -2.19
N PHE A 109 3.21 -12.97 -2.28
CA PHE A 109 4.03 -11.75 -2.29
C PHE A 109 4.88 -11.60 -1.02
N ALA A 110 4.30 -11.89 0.16
CA ALA A 110 5.03 -11.87 1.42
C ALA A 110 6.18 -12.88 1.45
N VAL A 111 5.97 -14.08 0.92
CA VAL A 111 7.02 -15.10 0.82
C VAL A 111 8.10 -14.66 -0.16
N LEU A 112 7.72 -14.29 -1.39
CA LEU A 112 8.67 -13.94 -2.45
C LEU A 112 9.58 -12.77 -2.06
N ARG A 113 9.05 -11.74 -1.39
CA ARG A 113 9.86 -10.57 -0.99
C ARG A 113 10.85 -10.83 0.15
N ASN A 114 10.75 -11.99 0.81
CA ASN A 114 11.67 -12.42 1.86
C ASN A 114 12.72 -13.42 1.35
N LEU A 115 12.68 -13.78 0.05
CA LEU A 115 13.69 -14.64 -0.54
C LEU A 115 14.96 -13.83 -0.86
N PRO A 116 16.16 -14.33 -0.47
CA PRO A 116 17.41 -13.60 -0.65
C PRO A 116 17.95 -13.67 -2.09
N TRP A 117 17.27 -14.36 -3.01
CA TRP A 117 17.74 -14.62 -4.38
C TRP A 117 17.23 -13.59 -5.37
N TRP A 118 18.05 -13.27 -6.34
CA TRP A 118 17.61 -12.50 -7.52
C TRP A 118 16.56 -13.30 -8.33
N PRO A 119 15.46 -12.69 -8.81
CA PRO A 119 15.10 -11.26 -8.75
C PRO A 119 14.28 -10.84 -7.52
N PHE A 120 14.01 -11.74 -6.57
CA PHE A 120 13.09 -11.52 -5.45
C PHE A 120 13.59 -10.51 -4.41
N ASN A 121 14.92 -10.39 -4.27
CA ASN A 121 15.53 -9.36 -3.44
C ASN A 121 15.17 -7.93 -3.85
N LEU A 122 14.77 -7.70 -5.13
CA LEU A 122 14.28 -6.41 -5.61
C LEU A 122 12.91 -6.02 -5.04
N LEU A 123 12.16 -6.99 -4.51
CA LEU A 123 10.87 -6.77 -3.86
C LEU A 123 11.01 -6.31 -2.40
N ALA A 124 12.20 -6.42 -1.81
CA ALA A 124 12.46 -5.96 -0.46
C ALA A 124 12.52 -4.42 -0.43
N PRO A 125 11.79 -3.74 0.48
CA PRO A 125 11.84 -2.30 0.59
C PRO A 125 13.15 -1.87 1.22
N GLY A 126 14.08 -1.44 0.44
CA GLY A 126 15.44 -1.09 0.86
C GLY A 126 16.51 -2.00 0.25
N GLY A 127 16.20 -2.68 -0.84
CA GLY A 127 17.20 -3.31 -1.70
C GLY A 127 18.31 -2.30 -2.06
N PRO A 128 19.51 -2.82 -2.39
CA PRO A 128 20.75 -2.05 -2.49
C PRO A 128 20.64 -0.82 -3.37
#